data_e13404e04ad71b8a45e38b29dcc3a0ec
#
_entry.id   e13404e04ad71b8a45e38b29dcc3a0ec
#
_cell.length_a   1.000
_cell.length_b   1.000
_cell.length_c   1.000
_cell.angle_alpha   90.00
_cell.angle_beta   90.00
_cell.angle_gamma   90.00
#
_symmetry.space_group_name_H-M   'P 1'
#
loop_
_entity.id
_entity.type
_entity.pdbx_description
1 polymer ?
#
loop_
_entity_poly.entity_id
_entity_poly.type
_entity_poly.pdbx_seq_one_letter_code
_entity_poly.pdbx_strand_id
1 'polypeptide(L)'
;NRLLCEINKFFEDFEQSEFYGKKAYDMNSNDPRVVCAYGELLVLTNRAEEGTDLLIKAYELDPVGMGASNADKRLGDVMFGSYVKGDYQQCLVYDKKIGRKQPIAWAAKIASLESLNQSQEKESELKKFAGTYPDLVLGEEIDKLHFQDTTVKQTMKDLVS
;
A
#
# COMPACT_ATOMS: atom_id res chain seq x y z
N ASN A 1 5.15 -6.24 -19.99
CA ASN A 1 5.34 -4.86 -19.48
C ASN A 1 5.09 -4.77 -17.95
N ARG A 2 3.96 -5.35 -17.42
CA ARG A 2 3.69 -5.33 -15.96
C ARG A 2 4.87 -5.90 -15.14
N LEU A 3 5.37 -7.07 -15.50
CA LEU A 3 6.51 -7.67 -14.78
C LEU A 3 7.77 -6.81 -14.87
N LEU A 4 8.03 -6.15 -16.00
CA LEU A 4 9.16 -5.23 -16.13
C LEU A 4 8.99 -3.99 -15.23
N CYS A 5 7.77 -3.48 -15.09
CA CYS A 5 7.47 -2.42 -14.14
C CYS A 5 7.83 -2.85 -12.71
N GLU A 6 7.38 -4.03 -12.27
CA GLU A 6 7.64 -4.53 -10.92
C GLU A 6 9.13 -4.81 -10.67
N ILE A 7 9.84 -5.39 -11.66
CA ILE A 7 11.28 -5.67 -11.57
C ILE A 7 12.08 -4.36 -11.44
N ASN A 8 11.80 -3.38 -12.31
CA ASN A 8 12.52 -2.10 -12.25
C ASN A 8 12.20 -1.31 -10.97
N LYS A 9 10.96 -1.38 -10.45
CA LYS A 9 10.60 -0.84 -9.15
C LYS A 9 11.44 -1.47 -8.02
N PHE A 10 11.63 -2.78 -8.05
CA PHE A 10 12.44 -3.50 -7.06
C PHE A 10 13.92 -3.07 -7.09
N PHE A 11 14.47 -2.77 -8.27
CA PHE A 11 15.82 -2.25 -8.44
C PHE A 11 15.91 -0.71 -8.35
N GLU A 12 14.82 -0.05 -7.98
CA GLU A 12 14.72 1.41 -7.83
C GLU A 12 15.01 2.20 -9.13
N ASP A 13 14.91 1.55 -10.28
CA ASP A 13 14.89 2.22 -11.59
C ASP A 13 13.46 2.72 -11.89
N PHE A 14 13.11 3.82 -11.22
CA PHE A 14 11.75 4.37 -11.28
C PHE A 14 11.38 4.88 -12.67
N GLU A 15 12.33 5.38 -13.46
CA GLU A 15 12.09 5.85 -14.82
C GLU A 15 11.67 4.68 -15.74
N GLN A 16 12.41 3.60 -15.73
CA GLN A 16 12.06 2.39 -16.48
C GLN A 16 10.79 1.73 -15.93
N SER A 17 10.62 1.73 -14.63
CA SER A 17 9.41 1.22 -14.00
C SER A 17 8.18 1.98 -14.48
N GLU A 18 8.22 3.31 -14.52
CA GLU A 18 7.12 4.14 -15.00
C GLU A 18 6.85 3.91 -16.49
N PHE A 19 7.89 3.87 -17.32
CA PHE A 19 7.74 3.59 -18.74
C PHE A 19 6.99 2.27 -19.00
N TYR A 20 7.42 1.18 -18.35
CA TYR A 20 6.76 -0.12 -18.53
C TYR A 20 5.39 -0.20 -17.84
N GLY A 21 5.22 0.45 -16.71
CA GLY A 21 3.95 0.52 -15.98
C GLY A 21 2.88 1.23 -16.81
N LYS A 22 3.20 2.44 -17.28
CA LYS A 22 2.33 3.21 -18.15
C LYS A 22 2.00 2.46 -19.44
N LYS A 23 2.99 1.88 -20.09
CA LYS A 23 2.79 1.09 -21.32
C LYS A 23 1.88 -0.13 -21.07
N ALA A 24 2.01 -0.80 -19.94
CA ALA A 24 1.12 -1.91 -19.60
C ALA A 24 -0.33 -1.41 -19.39
N TYR A 25 -0.49 -0.30 -18.69
CA TYR A 25 -1.79 0.32 -18.42
C TYR A 25 -2.47 0.79 -19.71
N ASP A 26 -1.75 1.47 -20.60
CA ASP A 26 -2.28 1.93 -21.90
C ASP A 26 -2.74 0.75 -22.78
N MET A 27 -2.07 -0.40 -22.68
CA MET A 27 -2.45 -1.63 -23.41
C MET A 27 -3.65 -2.36 -22.81
N ASN A 28 -3.84 -2.33 -21.49
CA ASN A 28 -4.94 -3.02 -20.82
C ASN A 28 -5.28 -2.38 -19.46
N SER A 29 -6.04 -1.30 -19.50
CA SER A 29 -6.49 -0.56 -18.31
C SER A 29 -7.65 -1.23 -17.55
N ASN A 30 -8.07 -2.43 -17.96
CA ASN A 30 -9.12 -3.23 -17.33
C ASN A 30 -8.58 -4.53 -16.70
N ASP A 31 -7.28 -4.81 -16.81
CA ASP A 31 -6.67 -5.91 -16.03
C ASP A 31 -6.33 -5.37 -14.62
N PRO A 32 -7.01 -5.86 -13.56
CA PRO A 32 -6.81 -5.37 -12.21
C PRO A 32 -5.38 -5.54 -11.70
N ARG A 33 -4.61 -6.51 -12.22
CA ARG A 33 -3.20 -6.71 -11.88
C ARG A 33 -2.30 -5.64 -12.49
N VAL A 34 -2.62 -5.20 -13.71
CA VAL A 34 -1.90 -4.12 -14.40
C VAL A 34 -2.18 -2.80 -13.71
N VAL A 35 -3.46 -2.52 -13.45
CA VAL A 35 -3.92 -1.29 -12.78
C VAL A 35 -3.30 -1.19 -11.38
N CYS A 36 -3.30 -2.29 -10.61
CA CYS A 36 -2.70 -2.34 -9.28
C CYS A 36 -1.19 -2.07 -9.32
N ALA A 37 -0.43 -2.76 -10.19
CA ALA A 37 1.02 -2.59 -10.28
C ALA A 37 1.42 -1.14 -10.65
N TYR A 38 0.68 -0.51 -11.56
CA TYR A 38 0.93 0.88 -11.92
C TYR A 38 0.51 1.84 -10.80
N GLY A 39 -0.63 1.60 -10.14
CA GLY A 39 -1.07 2.36 -8.98
C GLY A 39 -0.07 2.32 -7.82
N GLU A 40 0.45 1.14 -7.47
CA GLU A 40 1.50 0.99 -6.46
C GLU A 40 2.76 1.81 -6.80
N LEU A 41 3.21 1.77 -8.05
CA LEU A 41 4.35 2.55 -8.50
C LEU A 41 4.12 4.05 -8.29
N LEU A 42 2.96 4.57 -8.69
CA LEU A 42 2.63 5.98 -8.55
C LEU A 42 2.60 6.43 -7.08
N VAL A 43 2.08 5.59 -6.18
CA VAL A 43 2.13 5.86 -4.74
C VAL A 43 3.57 6.01 -4.25
N LEU A 44 4.47 5.14 -4.71
CA LEU A 44 5.89 5.13 -4.30
C LEU A 44 6.73 6.24 -4.96
N THR A 45 6.22 6.88 -6.02
CA THR A 45 6.92 7.91 -6.80
C THR A 45 6.28 9.30 -6.70
N ASN A 46 5.79 9.66 -5.52
CA ASN A 46 5.23 11.00 -5.20
C ASN A 46 3.95 11.39 -5.96
N ARG A 47 3.22 10.39 -6.51
CA ARG A 47 1.92 10.58 -7.18
C ARG A 47 0.83 9.78 -6.45
N ALA A 48 0.81 9.92 -5.11
CA ALA A 48 -0.01 9.08 -4.25
C ALA A 48 -1.51 9.23 -4.50
N GLU A 49 -2.00 10.41 -4.85
CA GLU A 49 -3.42 10.62 -5.17
C GLU A 49 -3.83 9.81 -6.39
N GLU A 50 -3.15 9.99 -7.52
CA GLU A 50 -3.41 9.25 -8.75
C GLU A 50 -3.20 7.73 -8.57
N GLY A 51 -2.13 7.36 -7.86
CA GLY A 51 -1.86 5.95 -7.56
C GLY A 51 -2.97 5.31 -6.73
N THR A 52 -3.47 6.00 -5.71
CA THR A 52 -4.56 5.50 -4.86
C THR A 52 -5.85 5.33 -5.65
N ASP A 53 -6.18 6.25 -6.55
CA ASP A 53 -7.36 6.12 -7.42
C ASP A 53 -7.26 4.87 -8.31
N LEU A 54 -6.07 4.57 -8.83
CA LEU A 54 -5.84 3.32 -9.58
C LEU A 54 -5.94 2.07 -8.69
N LEU A 55 -5.47 2.12 -7.44
CA LEU A 55 -5.61 1.00 -6.50
C LEU A 55 -7.08 0.73 -6.17
N ILE A 56 -7.88 1.78 -5.98
CA ILE A 56 -9.34 1.66 -5.81
C ILE A 56 -9.97 1.05 -7.06
N LYS A 57 -9.63 1.55 -8.25
CA LYS A 57 -10.10 0.98 -9.51
C LYS A 57 -9.74 -0.50 -9.65
N ALA A 58 -8.52 -0.90 -9.28
CA ALA A 58 -8.10 -2.30 -9.33
C ALA A 58 -8.93 -3.18 -8.39
N TYR A 59 -9.28 -2.68 -7.21
CA TYR A 59 -10.18 -3.36 -6.28
C TYR A 59 -11.60 -3.48 -6.84
N GLU A 60 -12.14 -2.42 -7.45
CA GLU A 60 -13.48 -2.41 -8.04
C GLU A 60 -13.61 -3.34 -9.26
N LEU A 61 -12.54 -3.48 -10.05
CA LEU A 61 -12.50 -4.39 -11.20
C LEU A 61 -12.55 -5.87 -10.79
N ASP A 62 -12.05 -6.20 -9.60
CA ASP A 62 -12.01 -7.57 -9.10
C ASP A 62 -12.04 -7.59 -7.56
N PRO A 63 -13.21 -7.31 -6.96
CA PRO A 63 -13.34 -7.17 -5.51
C PRO A 63 -13.20 -8.48 -4.73
N VAL A 64 -13.42 -9.61 -5.39
CA VAL A 64 -13.29 -10.94 -4.79
C VAL A 64 -11.90 -11.52 -5.03
N GLY A 65 -11.29 -11.18 -6.16
CA GLY A 65 -10.02 -11.74 -6.60
C GLY A 65 -10.09 -13.24 -6.85
N MET A 66 -8.97 -13.83 -7.18
CA MET A 66 -8.83 -15.30 -7.22
C MET A 66 -8.60 -15.86 -5.80
N GLY A 67 -9.55 -15.57 -4.91
CA GLY A 67 -9.50 -15.96 -3.50
C GLY A 67 -9.46 -14.76 -2.55
N ALA A 68 -9.93 -14.96 -1.32
CA ALA A 68 -10.05 -13.91 -0.30
C ALA A 68 -8.70 -13.20 -0.02
N SER A 69 -7.58 -13.92 -0.10
CA SER A 69 -6.24 -13.35 0.11
C SER A 69 -5.85 -12.29 -0.92
N ASN A 70 -6.34 -12.38 -2.16
CA ASN A 70 -6.09 -11.37 -3.19
C ASN A 70 -6.93 -10.11 -2.98
N ALA A 71 -8.18 -10.27 -2.53
CA ALA A 71 -9.02 -9.14 -2.15
C ALA A 71 -8.41 -8.39 -0.96
N ASP A 72 -7.94 -9.10 0.06
CA ASP A 72 -7.29 -8.52 1.23
C ASP A 72 -5.97 -7.80 0.85
N LYS A 73 -5.19 -8.35 -0.08
CA LYS A 73 -3.99 -7.66 -0.59
C LYS A 73 -4.37 -6.33 -1.24
N ARG A 74 -5.35 -6.32 -2.14
CA ARG A 74 -5.79 -5.09 -2.82
C ARG A 74 -6.33 -4.05 -1.85
N LEU A 75 -7.12 -4.48 -0.86
CA LEU A 75 -7.58 -3.59 0.22
C LEU A 75 -6.41 -3.01 1.01
N GLY A 76 -5.39 -3.82 1.30
CA GLY A 76 -4.15 -3.37 1.94
C GLY A 76 -3.39 -2.35 1.10
N ASP A 77 -3.32 -2.54 -0.22
CA ASP A 77 -2.69 -1.59 -1.14
C ASP A 77 -3.47 -0.26 -1.17
N VAL A 78 -4.82 -0.28 -1.16
CA VAL A 78 -5.64 0.94 -1.04
C VAL A 78 -5.43 1.63 0.30
N MET A 79 -5.33 0.89 1.40
CA MET A 79 -5.03 1.45 2.73
C MET A 79 -3.68 2.15 2.72
N PHE A 80 -2.66 1.51 2.15
CA PHE A 80 -1.33 2.08 2.03
C PHE A 80 -1.32 3.35 1.18
N GLY A 81 -1.94 3.34 -0.01
CA GLY A 81 -2.08 4.52 -0.86
C GLY A 81 -2.82 5.66 -0.15
N SER A 82 -3.91 5.35 0.56
CA SER A 82 -4.69 6.33 1.33
C SER A 82 -3.85 6.98 2.42
N TYR A 83 -3.03 6.21 3.15
CA TYR A 83 -2.08 6.74 4.12
C TYR A 83 -1.05 7.67 3.44
N VAL A 84 -0.40 7.23 2.37
CA VAL A 84 0.65 8.01 1.70
C VAL A 84 0.12 9.33 1.12
N LYS A 85 -1.11 9.36 0.60
CA LYS A 85 -1.73 10.61 0.13
C LYS A 85 -2.25 11.51 1.26
N GLY A 86 -2.20 11.05 2.52
CA GLY A 86 -2.65 11.81 3.70
C GLY A 86 -4.14 11.66 4.02
N ASP A 87 -4.88 10.78 3.34
CA ASP A 87 -6.28 10.48 3.66
C ASP A 87 -6.37 9.34 4.69
N TYR A 88 -6.04 9.68 5.93
CA TYR A 88 -6.00 8.71 7.03
C TYR A 88 -7.38 8.14 7.36
N GLN A 89 -8.44 8.92 7.19
CA GLN A 89 -9.81 8.43 7.39
C GLN A 89 -10.20 7.39 6.34
N GLN A 90 -9.84 7.61 5.07
CA GLN A 90 -10.06 6.62 4.02
C GLN A 90 -9.34 5.31 4.32
N CYS A 91 -8.09 5.38 4.82
CA CYS A 91 -7.35 4.19 5.25
C CYS A 91 -8.16 3.37 6.27
N LEU A 92 -8.72 4.02 7.30
CA LEU A 92 -9.52 3.35 8.33
C LEU A 92 -10.88 2.84 7.81
N VAL A 93 -11.45 3.47 6.79
CA VAL A 93 -12.67 2.97 6.12
C VAL A 93 -12.40 1.65 5.40
N TYR A 94 -11.27 1.55 4.69
CA TYR A 94 -10.89 0.30 4.01
C TYR A 94 -10.43 -0.79 4.98
N ASP A 95 -9.84 -0.42 6.12
CA ASP A 95 -9.51 -1.38 7.18
C ASP A 95 -10.70 -2.22 7.65
N LYS A 96 -11.90 -1.62 7.69
CA LYS A 96 -13.12 -2.33 8.09
C LYS A 96 -13.59 -3.40 7.10
N LYS A 97 -13.07 -3.38 5.88
CA LYS A 97 -13.43 -4.33 4.81
C LYS A 97 -12.44 -5.49 4.69
N ILE A 98 -11.25 -5.35 5.27
CA ILE A 98 -10.17 -6.32 5.13
C ILE A 98 -10.34 -7.47 6.14
N GLY A 99 -10.24 -8.71 5.67
CA GLY A 99 -10.28 -9.89 6.54
C GLY A 99 -8.93 -10.16 7.20
N ARG A 100 -7.88 -10.31 6.40
CA ARG A 100 -6.51 -10.58 6.87
C ARG A 100 -5.55 -9.50 6.40
N LYS A 101 -5.05 -8.71 7.34
CA LYS A 101 -4.07 -7.67 7.05
C LYS A 101 -2.66 -8.23 6.85
N GLN A 102 -2.02 -7.84 5.76
CA GLN A 102 -0.58 -7.95 5.57
C GLN A 102 0.16 -6.92 6.42
N PRO A 103 1.45 -7.11 6.75
CA PRO A 103 2.20 -6.17 7.59
C PRO A 103 2.13 -4.72 7.14
N ILE A 104 2.16 -4.44 5.83
CA ILE A 104 2.09 -3.08 5.32
C ILE A 104 0.71 -2.43 5.55
N ALA A 105 -0.38 -3.20 5.51
CA ALA A 105 -1.71 -2.71 5.85
C ALA A 105 -1.83 -2.39 7.34
N TRP A 106 -1.18 -3.16 8.21
CA TRP A 106 -1.05 -2.84 9.63
C TRP A 106 -0.27 -1.54 9.84
N ALA A 107 0.87 -1.38 9.14
CA ALA A 107 1.66 -0.16 9.22
C ALA A 107 0.86 1.08 8.77
N ALA A 108 0.15 1.00 7.65
CA ALA A 108 -0.71 2.08 7.16
C ALA A 108 -1.82 2.45 8.17
N LYS A 109 -2.48 1.45 8.78
CA LYS A 109 -3.48 1.67 9.82
C LYS A 109 -2.90 2.36 11.05
N ILE A 110 -1.82 1.82 11.60
CA ILE A 110 -1.18 2.31 12.83
C ILE A 110 -0.67 3.74 12.62
N ALA A 111 0.00 4.01 11.50
CA ALA A 111 0.46 5.35 11.16
C ALA A 111 -0.70 6.33 10.95
N SER A 112 -1.82 5.89 10.37
CA SER A 112 -3.03 6.70 10.22
C SER A 112 -3.66 7.05 11.57
N LEU A 113 -3.73 6.09 12.51
CA LEU A 113 -4.24 6.32 13.86
C LEU A 113 -3.38 7.35 14.61
N GLU A 114 -2.06 7.24 14.52
CA GLU A 114 -1.16 8.23 15.14
C GLU A 114 -1.34 9.61 14.52
N SER A 115 -1.43 9.71 13.19
CA SER A 115 -1.66 10.97 12.47
C SER A 115 -3.01 11.62 12.84
N LEU A 116 -3.98 10.83 13.29
CA LEU A 116 -5.29 11.29 13.77
C LEU A 116 -5.33 11.53 15.30
N ASN A 117 -4.20 11.43 15.99
CA ASN A 117 -4.09 11.53 17.45
C ASN A 117 -4.94 10.49 18.23
N GLN A 118 -5.10 9.29 17.66
CA GLN A 118 -5.84 8.17 18.26
C GLN A 118 -4.87 7.19 18.94
N SER A 119 -4.12 7.65 19.94
CA SER A 119 -3.01 6.91 20.56
C SER A 119 -3.46 5.63 21.27
N GLN A 120 -4.66 5.59 21.86
CA GLN A 120 -5.18 4.40 22.53
C GLN A 120 -5.47 3.28 21.53
N GLU A 121 -6.10 3.62 20.42
CA GLU A 121 -6.37 2.71 19.31
C GLU A 121 -5.07 2.20 18.69
N LYS A 122 -4.09 3.11 18.47
CA LYS A 122 -2.75 2.75 18.01
C LYS A 122 -2.13 1.67 18.88
N GLU A 123 -2.08 1.88 20.20
CA GLU A 123 -1.50 0.90 21.14
C GLU A 123 -2.20 -0.45 21.08
N SER A 124 -3.53 -0.44 20.99
CA SER A 124 -4.32 -1.66 20.81
C SER A 124 -3.96 -2.41 19.53
N GLU A 125 -3.79 -1.69 18.42
CA GLU A 125 -3.46 -2.29 17.13
C GLU A 125 -2.01 -2.80 17.09
N LEU A 126 -1.05 -2.11 17.73
CA LEU A 126 0.31 -2.60 17.90
C LEU A 126 0.36 -3.95 18.65
N LYS A 127 -0.43 -4.09 19.71
CA LYS A 127 -0.54 -5.37 20.45
C LYS A 127 -1.14 -6.47 19.59
N LYS A 128 -2.17 -6.16 18.78
CA LYS A 128 -2.77 -7.13 17.87
C LYS A 128 -1.79 -7.56 16.78
N PHE A 129 -1.03 -6.60 16.21
CA PHE A 129 0.02 -6.91 15.24
C PHE A 129 1.06 -7.87 15.84
N ALA A 130 1.59 -7.56 17.02
CA ALA A 130 2.58 -8.40 17.69
C ALA A 130 2.04 -9.82 17.99
N GLY A 131 0.75 -9.93 18.32
CA GLY A 131 0.11 -11.24 18.50
C GLY A 131 -0.11 -12.01 17.20
N THR A 132 -0.28 -11.31 16.08
CA THR A 132 -0.51 -11.92 14.75
C THR A 132 0.81 -12.30 14.06
N TYR A 133 1.83 -11.46 14.23
CA TYR A 133 3.14 -11.58 13.62
C TYR A 133 4.26 -11.43 14.66
N PRO A 134 4.43 -12.42 15.57
CA PRO A 134 5.35 -12.29 16.71
C PRO A 134 6.82 -12.15 16.32
N ASP A 135 7.19 -12.62 15.12
CA ASP A 135 8.57 -12.58 14.61
C ASP A 135 8.86 -11.39 13.70
N LEU A 136 7.88 -10.47 13.50
CA LEU A 136 8.05 -9.34 12.60
C LEU A 136 8.11 -8.00 13.36
N VAL A 137 8.91 -7.09 12.83
CA VAL A 137 9.02 -5.70 13.28
C VAL A 137 8.50 -4.80 12.16
N LEU A 138 7.47 -3.98 12.44
CA LEU A 138 6.84 -3.12 11.41
C LEU A 138 7.84 -2.21 10.71
N GLY A 139 8.80 -1.65 11.44
CA GLY A 139 9.84 -0.80 10.84
C GLY A 139 10.68 -1.53 9.78
N GLU A 140 11.00 -2.80 10.01
CA GLU A 140 11.75 -3.63 9.05
C GLU A 140 10.88 -3.98 7.83
N GLU A 141 9.58 -4.19 8.01
CA GLU A 141 8.66 -4.40 6.90
C GLU A 141 8.52 -3.14 6.03
N ILE A 142 8.51 -1.95 6.64
CA ILE A 142 8.51 -0.66 5.93
C ILE A 142 9.84 -0.47 5.17
N ASP A 143 10.97 -0.92 5.70
CA ASP A 143 12.27 -0.82 5.02
C ASP A 143 12.31 -1.58 3.69
N LYS A 144 11.50 -2.60 3.52
CA LYS A 144 11.36 -3.36 2.26
C LYS A 144 10.64 -2.59 1.14
N LEU A 145 10.02 -1.46 1.46
CA LEU A 145 9.34 -0.63 0.48
C LEU A 145 10.35 0.25 -0.27
N HIS A 146 10.18 0.36 -1.57
CA HIS A 146 11.04 1.12 -2.47
C HIS A 146 10.40 2.49 -2.78
N PHE A 147 10.51 3.43 -1.86
CA PHE A 147 10.07 4.81 -2.06
C PHE A 147 11.12 5.63 -2.81
N GLN A 148 10.67 6.41 -3.79
CA GLN A 148 11.52 7.43 -4.42
C GLN A 148 11.90 8.55 -3.42
N ASP A 149 10.95 8.95 -2.57
CA ASP A 149 11.19 9.87 -1.46
C ASP A 149 11.34 9.12 -0.13
N THR A 150 12.56 9.03 0.36
CA THR A 150 12.87 8.32 1.61
C THR A 150 12.32 9.00 2.85
N THR A 151 11.92 10.29 2.79
CA THR A 151 11.31 10.98 3.93
C THR A 151 9.94 10.42 4.26
N VAL A 152 9.16 10.00 3.27
CA VAL A 152 7.86 9.34 3.46
C VAL A 152 8.04 8.01 4.21
N LYS A 153 9.05 7.23 3.81
CA LYS A 153 9.41 5.97 4.48
C LYS A 153 9.78 6.22 5.95
N GLN A 154 10.66 7.19 6.21
CA GLN A 154 11.10 7.49 7.57
C GLN A 154 9.95 7.99 8.44
N THR A 155 9.11 8.89 7.93
CA THR A 155 7.92 9.37 8.64
C THR A 155 6.99 8.20 9.03
N MET A 156 6.75 7.27 8.11
CA MET A 156 5.92 6.10 8.40
C MET A 156 6.53 5.23 9.50
N LYS A 157 7.85 5.02 9.49
CA LYS A 157 8.56 4.26 10.54
C LYS A 157 8.44 4.93 11.91
N ASP A 158 8.58 6.25 11.96
CA ASP A 158 8.50 7.01 13.21
C ASP A 158 7.07 6.93 13.81
N LEU A 159 6.04 6.93 12.96
CA LEU A 159 4.64 6.85 13.39
C LEU A 159 4.22 5.47 13.90
N VAL A 160 4.87 4.39 13.47
CA VAL A 160 4.56 3.01 13.90
C VAL A 160 5.45 2.53 15.07
N SER A 161 6.42 3.35 15.46
CA SER A 161 7.32 3.04 16.58
C SER A 161 6.66 3.19 17.94
#